data_8c22a4ad844093e15a571b355fd2f2fc
#
_entry.id   8c22a4ad844093e15a571b355fd2f2fc
#
_cell.length_a   1.000
_cell.length_b   1.000
_cell.length_c   1.000
_cell.angle_alpha   90.00
_cell.angle_beta   90.00
_cell.angle_gamma   90.00
#
_symmetry.space_group_name_H-M   'P 1'
#
loop_
_entity.id
_entity.type
_entity.pdbx_description
1 polymer ?
#
loop_
_entity_poly.entity_id
_entity_poly.type
_entity_poly.pdbx_seq_one_letter_code
_entity_poly.pdbx_strand_id
1 'polypeptide(L)'
;IYGEVTTVMNRKICGYITWGKKLYWTDIFTAGKIGNPYMRYRDIMGDNVRFSDGRRDTPPEHEFSCRFGNIRSIRVIGDRRIELGVKGGNVTELERGRSLAIGNWITVELRDGKTESVVWDHISEIVFSAAPDTIPEPKDHPIAGIVETPYGMYKGLVQWDLDENSLDALLDGRMESSGISVAFKNIGSIKSLGNSSLVTLHSGRELYMWGENDVNATNRGIAINLPSVGQVIVGWHDFKLFRSIPLDQLNLPVYDDFAAPVRLFGRVETRNGRLLEGVLVYDLDEAMDFELLDGQNGNISYRIPFKYLRKIEPKNYKYTWVKLSGEIELVLGTMCDVTAANDGVLVFRAGGEVVYVRWRDVKRIELWTKVKQND
;
A
#
# COMPACT_ATOMS: atom_id res chain seq x y z
N ILE A 1 -2.47 8.15 -12.06
CA ILE A 1 -1.02 8.46 -11.97
C ILE A 1 -0.63 9.19 -13.25
N TYR A 2 0.12 10.31 -13.17
CA TYR A 2 0.58 11.07 -14.33
C TYR A 2 2.11 11.27 -14.28
N GLY A 3 2.76 11.34 -15.45
CA GLY A 3 4.19 11.57 -15.49
C GLY A 3 4.80 11.50 -16.89
N GLU A 4 6.13 11.55 -16.91
CA GLU A 4 6.96 11.42 -18.11
C GLU A 4 7.77 10.13 -18.02
N VAL A 5 7.68 9.29 -19.05
CA VAL A 5 8.50 8.10 -19.25
C VAL A 5 9.59 8.44 -20.26
N THR A 6 10.84 8.31 -19.85
CA THR A 6 12.01 8.43 -20.73
C THR A 6 12.49 7.04 -21.11
N THR A 7 12.62 6.77 -22.40
CA THR A 7 13.12 5.48 -22.89
C THR A 7 14.65 5.45 -22.95
N VAL A 8 15.23 4.26 -23.08
CA VAL A 8 16.69 4.06 -23.29
C VAL A 8 17.21 4.77 -24.56
N MET A 9 16.31 5.06 -25.51
CA MET A 9 16.64 5.86 -26.71
C MET A 9 16.38 7.38 -26.50
N ASN A 10 16.22 7.81 -25.27
CA ASN A 10 15.96 9.20 -24.87
C ASN A 10 14.66 9.80 -25.45
N ARG A 11 13.69 8.95 -25.85
CA ARG A 11 12.36 9.39 -26.21
C ARG A 11 11.53 9.64 -24.96
N LYS A 12 10.81 10.76 -24.94
CA LYS A 12 9.92 11.15 -23.82
C LYS A 12 8.47 10.93 -24.19
N ILE A 13 7.74 10.29 -23.28
CA ILE A 13 6.33 9.93 -23.41
C ILE A 13 5.61 10.46 -22.18
N CYS A 14 4.76 11.49 -22.35
CA CYS A 14 4.04 12.12 -21.24
C CYS A 14 2.56 11.73 -21.29
N GLY A 15 1.98 11.37 -20.14
CA GLY A 15 0.58 11.01 -20.07
C GLY A 15 0.18 10.37 -18.76
N TYR A 16 -1.04 9.83 -18.73
CA TYR A 16 -1.51 9.03 -17.62
C TYR A 16 -0.92 7.62 -17.68
N ILE A 17 -0.26 7.25 -16.61
CA ILE A 17 0.48 5.99 -16.50
C ILE A 17 -0.38 4.97 -15.76
N THR A 18 -0.60 3.81 -16.40
CA THR A 18 -1.10 2.62 -15.75
C THR A 18 0.07 1.68 -15.49
N TRP A 19 0.33 1.38 -14.23
CA TRP A 19 1.43 0.50 -13.81
C TRP A 19 0.87 -0.89 -13.42
N GLY A 20 0.81 -1.79 -14.36
CA GLY A 20 0.08 -3.05 -14.19
C GLY A 20 -1.39 -2.75 -13.91
N LYS A 21 -1.83 -3.03 -12.69
CA LYS A 21 -3.20 -2.72 -12.21
C LYS A 21 -3.26 -1.49 -11.30
N LYS A 22 -2.27 -0.59 -11.36
CA LYS A 22 -2.21 0.62 -10.52
C LYS A 22 -2.52 1.85 -11.38
N LEU A 23 -3.54 2.59 -10.97
CA LEU A 23 -4.08 3.73 -11.71
C LEU A 23 -4.04 5.02 -10.90
N TYR A 24 -4.00 4.92 -9.55
CA TYR A 24 -4.21 6.07 -8.69
C TYR A 24 -3.05 6.34 -7.74
N TRP A 25 -2.92 7.57 -7.27
CA TRP A 25 -1.87 7.99 -6.35
C TRP A 25 -1.88 7.30 -5.00
N THR A 26 -3.03 6.77 -4.58
CA THR A 26 -3.18 6.00 -3.33
C THR A 26 -2.83 4.53 -3.49
N ASP A 27 -2.65 4.04 -4.72
CA ASP A 27 -2.23 2.66 -4.95
C ASP A 27 -0.82 2.43 -4.41
N ILE A 28 -0.57 1.21 -3.96
CA ILE A 28 0.69 0.86 -3.33
C ILE A 28 1.67 0.30 -4.38
N PHE A 29 2.85 0.91 -4.41
CA PHE A 29 4.05 0.37 -5.04
C PHE A 29 4.80 -0.49 -4.03
N THR A 30 5.26 -1.66 -4.43
CA THR A 30 5.98 -2.60 -3.58
C THR A 30 7.20 -3.17 -4.30
N ALA A 31 8.34 -3.25 -3.61
CA ALA A 31 9.59 -3.81 -4.13
C ALA A 31 10.45 -4.38 -2.99
N GLY A 32 11.45 -5.20 -3.31
CA GLY A 32 12.40 -5.71 -2.33
C GLY A 32 13.43 -4.65 -1.95
N LYS A 33 13.74 -4.50 -0.66
CA LYS A 33 14.86 -3.69 -0.17
C LYS A 33 16.19 -4.40 -0.41
N ILE A 34 17.20 -3.68 -0.89
CA ILE A 34 18.57 -4.21 -1.03
C ILE A 34 19.33 -3.93 0.25
N GLY A 35 19.47 -4.95 1.09
CA GLY A 35 20.13 -4.83 2.38
C GLY A 35 19.35 -3.98 3.38
N ASN A 36 19.87 -3.96 4.60
CA ASN A 36 19.30 -3.16 5.69
C ASN A 36 20.35 -2.14 6.19
N PRO A 37 20.13 -0.82 6.04
CA PRO A 37 21.09 0.20 6.42
C PRO A 37 21.34 0.27 7.94
N TYR A 38 20.46 -0.34 8.73
CA TYR A 38 20.56 -0.34 10.20
C TYR A 38 21.43 -1.48 10.74
N MET A 39 21.89 -2.40 9.88
CA MET A 39 22.87 -3.43 10.23
C MET A 39 24.15 -2.91 10.88
N ARG A 40 24.53 -1.67 10.60
CA ARG A 40 25.68 -0.98 11.23
C ARG A 40 25.53 -0.81 12.75
N TYR A 41 24.32 -1.00 13.29
CA TYR A 41 24.04 -0.93 14.74
C TYR A 41 23.99 -2.30 15.39
N ARG A 42 24.47 -3.37 14.72
CA ARG A 42 24.43 -4.76 15.20
C ARG A 42 25.04 -4.91 16.59
N ASP A 43 26.13 -4.19 16.88
CA ASP A 43 26.85 -4.30 18.16
C ASP A 43 25.96 -3.90 19.35
N ILE A 44 25.04 -2.96 19.19
CA ILE A 44 24.08 -2.55 20.24
C ILE A 44 22.81 -3.41 20.29
N MET A 45 22.53 -4.15 19.23
CA MET A 45 21.38 -5.05 19.15
C MET A 45 21.68 -6.43 19.76
N GLY A 46 22.96 -6.85 19.78
CA GLY A 46 23.41 -8.15 20.26
C GLY A 46 22.87 -9.31 19.41
N ASP A 47 22.98 -10.53 19.95
CA ASP A 47 22.57 -11.77 19.26
C ASP A 47 21.05 -11.96 19.18
N ASN A 48 20.27 -10.97 19.59
CA ASN A 48 18.80 -11.07 19.69
C ASN A 48 18.09 -10.78 18.37
N VAL A 49 18.78 -10.25 17.37
CA VAL A 49 18.22 -9.92 16.07
C VAL A 49 18.61 -10.99 15.06
N ARG A 50 17.64 -11.65 14.47
CA ARG A 50 17.85 -12.65 13.42
C ARG A 50 18.07 -11.94 12.09
N PHE A 51 19.26 -11.44 11.87
CA PHE A 51 19.65 -11.02 10.55
C PHE A 51 19.91 -12.25 9.68
N SER A 52 19.25 -12.32 8.55
CA SER A 52 19.61 -13.30 7.54
C SER A 52 20.97 -12.95 6.95
N ASP A 53 21.91 -13.84 7.12
CA ASP A 53 23.24 -13.79 6.50
C ASP A 53 23.27 -14.41 5.09
N GLY A 54 22.11 -14.55 4.45
CA GLY A 54 21.97 -15.09 3.09
C GLY A 54 22.19 -16.59 2.96
N ARG A 55 22.25 -17.35 4.05
CA ARG A 55 22.43 -18.80 4.02
C ARG A 55 21.18 -19.55 4.49
N ARG A 56 20.43 -20.09 3.50
CA ARG A 56 19.43 -21.16 3.61
C ARG A 56 18.31 -20.91 4.63
N ASP A 57 17.30 -20.47 4.20
CA ASP A 57 15.92 -20.25 4.62
C ASP A 57 15.66 -18.77 4.40
N THR A 58 15.01 -18.50 3.27
CA THR A 58 14.68 -17.14 2.84
C THR A 58 14.12 -16.34 4.02
N PRO A 59 14.87 -15.32 4.50
CA PRO A 59 14.27 -14.41 5.47
C PRO A 59 13.07 -13.76 4.82
N PRO A 60 12.14 -13.21 5.59
CA PRO A 60 11.20 -12.28 5.02
C PRO A 60 12.03 -11.21 4.28
N GLU A 61 11.90 -11.17 2.96
CA GLU A 61 12.47 -10.09 2.17
C GLU A 61 11.91 -8.82 2.76
N HIS A 62 12.76 -7.94 3.28
CA HIS A 62 12.33 -6.63 3.74
C HIS A 62 11.70 -5.93 2.52
N GLU A 63 10.41 -5.72 2.60
CA GLU A 63 9.63 -5.18 1.51
C GLU A 63 9.54 -3.67 1.66
N PHE A 64 9.93 -2.95 0.62
CA PHE A 64 9.65 -1.52 0.53
C PHE A 64 8.24 -1.34 -0.01
N SER A 65 7.42 -0.59 0.70
CA SER A 65 6.08 -0.27 0.25
C SER A 65 5.75 1.20 0.49
N CYS A 66 5.19 1.84 -0.52
CA CYS A 66 4.69 3.22 -0.41
C CYS A 66 3.52 3.46 -1.38
N ARG A 67 2.77 4.54 -1.18
CA ARG A 67 1.80 4.99 -2.16
C ARG A 67 2.52 5.64 -3.35
N PHE A 68 1.99 5.48 -4.57
CA PHE A 68 2.55 6.11 -5.77
C PHE A 68 2.71 7.63 -5.62
N GLY A 69 1.79 8.30 -4.93
CA GLY A 69 1.87 9.73 -4.66
C GLY A 69 3.11 10.18 -3.86
N ASN A 70 3.78 9.27 -3.15
CA ASN A 70 5.04 9.56 -2.46
C ASN A 70 6.26 9.49 -3.38
N ILE A 71 6.13 8.87 -4.56
CA ILE A 71 7.24 8.66 -5.49
C ILE A 71 7.39 9.89 -6.38
N ARG A 72 8.64 10.37 -6.51
CA ARG A 72 9.03 11.43 -7.45
C ARG A 72 9.52 10.84 -8.76
N SER A 73 10.36 9.81 -8.69
CA SER A 73 10.97 9.21 -9.87
C SER A 73 11.35 7.75 -9.65
N ILE A 74 11.41 7.00 -10.74
CA ILE A 74 11.93 5.64 -10.78
C ILE A 74 12.92 5.59 -11.94
N ARG A 75 14.20 5.29 -11.64
CA ARG A 75 15.25 5.07 -12.65
C ARG A 75 15.59 3.59 -12.72
N VAL A 76 15.55 3.02 -13.91
CA VAL A 76 15.92 1.63 -14.16
C VAL A 76 17.44 1.53 -14.23
N ILE A 77 18.04 0.75 -13.33
CA ILE A 77 19.50 0.54 -13.27
C ILE A 77 19.90 -0.91 -13.59
N GLY A 78 18.94 -1.75 -13.92
CA GLY A 78 19.14 -3.13 -14.33
C GLY A 78 17.80 -3.85 -14.52
N ASP A 79 17.82 -5.07 -15.05
CA ASP A 79 16.60 -5.85 -15.37
C ASP A 79 15.67 -6.04 -14.17
N ARG A 80 16.25 -6.07 -12.98
CA ARG A 80 15.54 -6.31 -11.71
C ARG A 80 15.80 -5.26 -10.65
N ARG A 81 16.44 -4.13 -10.99
CA ARG A 81 16.86 -3.09 -10.06
C ARG A 81 16.44 -1.70 -10.52
N ILE A 82 16.06 -0.91 -9.54
CA ILE A 82 15.70 0.50 -9.73
C ILE A 82 16.34 1.37 -8.65
N GLU A 83 16.51 2.63 -8.97
CA GLU A 83 16.61 3.70 -7.98
C GLU A 83 15.24 4.38 -7.88
N LEU A 84 14.64 4.34 -6.71
CA LEU A 84 13.38 5.01 -6.43
C LEU A 84 13.66 6.30 -5.66
N GLY A 85 13.33 7.43 -6.27
CA GLY A 85 13.36 8.75 -5.63
C GLY A 85 12.00 9.09 -5.05
N VAL A 86 11.92 9.35 -3.73
CA VAL A 86 10.72 9.88 -3.10
C VAL A 86 10.72 11.40 -3.13
N LYS A 87 9.57 12.02 -2.92
CA LYS A 87 9.49 13.47 -2.70
C LYS A 87 10.45 13.88 -1.58
N GLY A 88 11.04 15.07 -1.63
CA GLY A 88 12.05 15.50 -0.64
C GLY A 88 13.48 15.06 -0.93
N GLY A 89 13.72 14.28 -1.99
CA GLY A 89 15.05 14.03 -2.57
C GLY A 89 15.76 12.77 -2.09
N ASN A 90 15.20 11.99 -1.15
CA ASN A 90 15.78 10.70 -0.78
C ASN A 90 15.65 9.71 -1.95
N VAL A 91 16.72 8.94 -2.16
CA VAL A 91 16.80 7.90 -3.18
C VAL A 91 17.15 6.57 -2.50
N THR A 92 16.48 5.52 -2.91
CA THR A 92 16.68 4.16 -2.40
C THR A 92 16.83 3.19 -3.57
N GLU A 93 17.86 2.36 -3.55
CA GLU A 93 17.95 1.23 -4.49
C GLU A 93 17.04 0.10 -4.01
N LEU A 94 16.25 -0.42 -4.97
CA LEU A 94 15.31 -1.50 -4.74
C LEU A 94 15.48 -2.57 -5.81
N GLU A 95 15.10 -3.79 -5.48
CA GLU A 95 15.10 -4.89 -6.44
C GLU A 95 13.71 -5.51 -6.59
N ARG A 96 13.55 -6.32 -7.63
CA ARG A 96 12.33 -7.10 -7.85
C ARG A 96 12.19 -8.13 -6.73
N GLY A 97 11.33 -7.83 -5.75
CA GLY A 97 10.92 -8.74 -4.69
C GLY A 97 9.88 -9.75 -5.20
N ARG A 98 9.05 -10.24 -4.27
CA ARG A 98 7.90 -11.12 -4.60
C ARG A 98 6.84 -10.39 -5.44
N SER A 99 6.74 -9.08 -5.27
CA SER A 99 5.88 -8.23 -6.08
C SER A 99 6.42 -8.10 -7.50
N LEU A 100 5.51 -8.16 -8.48
CA LEU A 100 5.83 -7.97 -9.91
C LEU A 100 5.87 -6.49 -10.33
N ALA A 101 6.00 -5.55 -9.40
CA ALA A 101 5.99 -4.12 -9.74
C ALA A 101 7.19 -3.74 -10.64
N ILE A 102 8.37 -4.34 -10.39
CA ILE A 102 9.56 -4.13 -11.22
C ILE A 102 9.60 -5.21 -12.32
N GLY A 103 9.86 -4.80 -13.57
CA GLY A 103 10.00 -5.71 -14.70
C GLY A 103 8.72 -5.94 -15.54
N ASN A 104 7.62 -5.26 -15.19
CA ASN A 104 6.40 -5.27 -16.01
C ASN A 104 6.39 -4.12 -17.02
N TRP A 105 5.57 -4.28 -18.09
CA TRP A 105 5.26 -3.15 -18.96
C TRP A 105 4.36 -2.16 -18.24
N ILE A 106 4.41 -0.92 -18.68
CA ILE A 106 3.46 0.13 -18.31
C ILE A 106 2.71 0.60 -19.56
N THR A 107 1.54 1.15 -19.36
CA THR A 107 0.81 1.83 -20.45
C THR A 107 0.70 3.32 -20.13
N VAL A 108 0.81 4.15 -21.18
CA VAL A 108 0.70 5.60 -21.06
C VAL A 108 -0.42 6.06 -21.99
N GLU A 109 -1.47 6.65 -21.40
CA GLU A 109 -2.51 7.32 -22.16
C GLU A 109 -2.05 8.75 -22.48
N LEU A 110 -1.86 9.01 -23.77
CA LEU A 110 -1.36 10.28 -24.29
C LEU A 110 -2.46 11.34 -24.32
N ARG A 111 -2.06 12.60 -24.48
CA ARG A 111 -2.99 13.74 -24.58
C ARG A 111 -4.07 13.59 -25.67
N ASP A 112 -3.75 12.91 -26.79
CA ASP A 112 -4.69 12.65 -27.88
C ASP A 112 -5.60 11.43 -27.60
N GLY A 113 -5.50 10.84 -26.43
CA GLY A 113 -6.28 9.71 -25.97
C GLY A 113 -5.81 8.37 -26.58
N LYS A 114 -4.67 8.32 -27.26
CA LYS A 114 -4.04 7.06 -27.65
C LYS A 114 -3.28 6.47 -26.48
N THR A 115 -3.27 5.16 -26.40
CA THR A 115 -2.50 4.40 -25.40
C THR A 115 -1.26 3.81 -26.03
N GLU A 116 -0.12 3.99 -25.38
CA GLU A 116 1.16 3.41 -25.76
C GLU A 116 1.66 2.49 -24.64
N SER A 117 2.03 1.24 -24.99
CA SER A 117 2.64 0.30 -24.07
C SER A 117 4.16 0.39 -24.16
N VAL A 118 4.81 0.52 -23.02
CA VAL A 118 6.28 0.57 -22.91
C VAL A 118 6.73 -0.63 -22.09
N VAL A 119 7.52 -1.50 -22.70
CA VAL A 119 8.11 -2.66 -22.03
C VAL A 119 9.24 -2.20 -21.11
N TRP A 120 9.46 -2.93 -20.03
CA TRP A 120 10.39 -2.56 -18.98
C TRP A 120 11.81 -2.25 -19.49
N ASP A 121 12.35 -3.10 -20.35
CA ASP A 121 13.72 -2.98 -20.88
C ASP A 121 13.94 -1.74 -21.75
N HIS A 122 12.86 -1.09 -22.17
CA HIS A 122 12.90 0.16 -22.91
C HIS A 122 12.79 1.40 -22.02
N ILE A 123 12.57 1.24 -20.72
CA ILE A 123 12.43 2.34 -19.78
C ILE A 123 13.81 2.68 -19.17
N SER A 124 14.18 3.95 -19.24
CA SER A 124 15.36 4.50 -18.56
C SER A 124 14.93 5.17 -17.25
N GLU A 125 13.91 6.03 -17.30
CA GLU A 125 13.44 6.80 -16.15
C GLU A 125 11.94 7.10 -16.27
N ILE A 126 11.27 7.18 -15.13
CA ILE A 126 9.90 7.70 -15.01
C ILE A 126 9.93 8.80 -13.97
N VAL A 127 9.38 9.98 -14.33
CA VAL A 127 9.22 11.11 -13.41
C VAL A 127 7.73 11.38 -13.24
N PHE A 128 7.26 11.35 -11.99
CA PHE A 128 5.86 11.60 -11.66
C PHE A 128 5.60 13.07 -11.37
N SER A 129 4.44 13.56 -11.76
CA SER A 129 3.98 14.92 -11.53
C SER A 129 2.47 15.01 -11.46
N ALA A 130 1.94 16.15 -11.00
CA ALA A 130 0.54 16.47 -11.22
C ALA A 130 0.25 16.57 -12.73
N ALA A 131 -0.94 16.12 -13.13
CA ALA A 131 -1.39 16.35 -14.50
C ALA A 131 -1.66 17.85 -14.70
N PRO A 132 -1.19 18.44 -15.82
CA PRO A 132 -1.56 19.82 -16.14
C PRO A 132 -3.08 19.95 -16.37
N ASP A 133 -3.68 21.06 -15.96
CA ASP A 133 -5.12 21.34 -16.13
C ASP A 133 -5.58 21.29 -17.60
N THR A 134 -4.65 21.43 -18.54
CA THR A 134 -4.91 21.38 -19.99
C THR A 134 -4.99 19.97 -20.56
N ILE A 135 -4.73 18.96 -19.76
CA ILE A 135 -4.81 17.56 -20.16
C ILE A 135 -6.20 17.04 -19.78
N PRO A 136 -6.95 16.43 -20.70
CA PRO A 136 -8.21 15.76 -20.36
C PRO A 136 -8.02 14.71 -19.28
N GLU A 137 -9.03 14.45 -18.47
CA GLU A 137 -9.01 13.31 -17.54
C GLU A 137 -8.80 12.00 -18.29
N PRO A 138 -8.18 10.98 -17.65
CA PRO A 138 -7.98 9.68 -18.27
C PRO A 138 -9.32 9.05 -18.62
N LYS A 139 -9.36 8.25 -19.68
CA LYS A 139 -10.57 7.53 -20.09
C LYS A 139 -10.98 6.47 -19.08
N ASP A 140 -10.00 5.88 -18.44
CA ASP A 140 -10.22 4.79 -17.48
C ASP A 140 -10.33 5.37 -16.07
N HIS A 141 -11.49 5.20 -15.47
CA HIS A 141 -11.80 5.68 -14.12
C HIS A 141 -11.74 4.53 -13.11
N PRO A 142 -11.22 4.75 -11.90
CA PRO A 142 -11.16 3.71 -10.88
C PRO A 142 -12.57 3.35 -10.38
N ILE A 143 -12.71 2.11 -9.87
CA ILE A 143 -13.90 1.69 -9.15
C ILE A 143 -13.92 2.39 -7.79
N ALA A 144 -15.01 3.11 -7.50
CA ALA A 144 -15.26 3.71 -6.19
C ALA A 144 -16.46 3.00 -5.53
N GLY A 145 -16.34 2.70 -4.23
CA GLY A 145 -17.41 1.97 -3.58
C GLY A 145 -17.32 1.93 -2.06
N ILE A 146 -18.38 1.34 -1.49
CA ILE A 146 -18.48 0.98 -0.08
C ILE A 146 -18.51 -0.54 0.00
N VAL A 147 -17.58 -1.11 0.74
CA VAL A 147 -17.50 -2.55 1.03
C VAL A 147 -17.94 -2.78 2.47
N GLU A 148 -18.99 -3.59 2.64
CA GLU A 148 -19.52 -3.97 3.95
C GLU A 148 -18.96 -5.32 4.40
N THR A 149 -18.61 -5.39 5.67
CA THR A 149 -18.12 -6.58 6.36
C THR A 149 -18.83 -6.76 7.70
N PRO A 150 -18.64 -7.88 8.42
CA PRO A 150 -19.10 -8.00 9.81
C PRO A 150 -18.51 -6.98 10.77
N TYR A 151 -17.36 -6.39 10.43
CA TYR A 151 -16.57 -5.52 11.30
C TYR A 151 -16.75 -4.04 10.97
N GLY A 152 -17.46 -3.68 9.91
CA GLY A 152 -17.69 -2.31 9.50
C GLY A 152 -17.75 -2.11 7.99
N MET A 153 -17.79 -0.84 7.59
CA MET A 153 -17.84 -0.41 6.20
C MET A 153 -16.58 0.34 5.81
N TYR A 154 -16.06 0.04 4.64
CA TYR A 154 -14.87 0.68 4.08
C TYR A 154 -15.27 1.41 2.80
N LYS A 155 -15.09 2.74 2.79
CA LYS A 155 -15.43 3.61 1.66
C LYS A 155 -14.17 4.12 0.98
N GLY A 156 -13.93 3.74 -0.28
CA GLY A 156 -12.70 4.11 -0.97
C GLY A 156 -12.64 3.65 -2.42
N LEU A 157 -11.45 3.73 -3.00
CA LEU A 157 -11.16 3.12 -4.29
C LEU A 157 -11.01 1.61 -4.12
N VAL A 158 -11.66 0.85 -5.01
CA VAL A 158 -11.74 -0.61 -4.90
C VAL A 158 -10.95 -1.27 -6.01
N GLN A 159 -10.16 -2.27 -5.64
CA GLN A 159 -9.58 -3.23 -6.55
C GLN A 159 -10.22 -4.60 -6.24
N TRP A 160 -11.04 -5.07 -7.15
CA TRP A 160 -11.79 -6.31 -7.02
C TRP A 160 -10.91 -7.50 -7.39
N ASP A 161 -11.03 -8.58 -6.65
CA ASP A 161 -10.20 -9.80 -6.80
C ASP A 161 -8.68 -9.52 -6.90
N LEU A 162 -8.21 -8.37 -6.36
CA LEU A 162 -6.84 -7.85 -6.49
C LEU A 162 -6.39 -7.62 -7.94
N ASP A 163 -7.31 -7.58 -8.88
CA ASP A 163 -7.06 -7.47 -10.32
C ASP A 163 -7.87 -6.36 -10.99
N GLU A 164 -9.20 -6.33 -10.84
CA GLU A 164 -10.09 -5.36 -11.47
C GLU A 164 -10.13 -4.06 -10.65
N ASN A 165 -9.69 -2.98 -11.25
CA ASN A 165 -9.57 -1.67 -10.55
C ASN A 165 -10.20 -0.49 -11.32
N SER A 166 -10.79 -0.75 -12.50
CA SER A 166 -11.37 0.28 -13.35
C SER A 166 -12.83 0.02 -13.69
N LEU A 167 -13.56 1.06 -14.03
CA LEU A 167 -14.97 0.97 -14.39
C LEU A 167 -15.21 0.17 -15.68
N ASP A 168 -14.21 0.07 -16.56
CA ASP A 168 -14.28 -0.73 -17.78
C ASP A 168 -13.81 -2.17 -17.57
N ALA A 169 -13.21 -2.51 -16.41
CA ALA A 169 -12.90 -3.88 -16.05
C ALA A 169 -14.17 -4.74 -15.97
N LEU A 170 -14.03 -6.03 -16.23
CA LEU A 170 -15.13 -6.96 -16.29
C LEU A 170 -15.21 -7.79 -15.01
N LEU A 171 -16.40 -7.93 -14.46
CA LEU A 171 -16.75 -8.93 -13.46
C LEU A 171 -17.18 -10.18 -14.19
N ASP A 172 -16.44 -11.24 -14.07
CA ASP A 172 -16.68 -12.50 -14.76
C ASP A 172 -17.46 -13.50 -13.89
N GLY A 173 -18.33 -14.25 -14.52
CA GLY A 173 -19.13 -15.28 -13.85
C GLY A 173 -19.91 -16.12 -14.84
N ARG A 174 -20.73 -16.99 -14.30
CA ARG A 174 -21.68 -17.83 -15.05
C ARG A 174 -23.10 -17.57 -14.59
N MET A 175 -24.00 -17.56 -15.53
CA MET A 175 -25.45 -17.50 -15.28
C MET A 175 -26.09 -18.65 -16.08
N GLU A 176 -26.85 -19.51 -15.40
CA GLU A 176 -27.35 -20.77 -15.99
C GLU A 176 -26.18 -21.63 -16.54
N SER A 177 -26.12 -21.86 -17.85
CA SER A 177 -25.07 -22.66 -18.50
C SER A 177 -24.05 -21.80 -19.27
N SER A 178 -24.20 -20.46 -19.25
CA SER A 178 -23.42 -19.54 -20.07
C SER A 178 -22.49 -18.68 -19.22
N GLY A 179 -21.31 -18.39 -19.72
CA GLY A 179 -20.43 -17.34 -19.17
C GLY A 179 -21.04 -15.96 -19.41
N ILE A 180 -20.85 -15.08 -18.45
CA ILE A 180 -21.26 -13.68 -18.52
C ILE A 180 -20.16 -12.79 -17.96
N SER A 181 -19.91 -11.67 -18.62
CA SER A 181 -18.97 -10.62 -18.18
C SER A 181 -19.73 -9.30 -18.10
N VAL A 182 -19.57 -8.59 -16.99
CA VAL A 182 -20.28 -7.33 -16.72
C VAL A 182 -19.27 -6.27 -16.36
N ALA A 183 -19.21 -5.18 -17.15
CA ALA A 183 -18.33 -4.06 -16.82
C ALA A 183 -18.77 -3.37 -15.50
N PHE A 184 -17.79 -3.04 -14.64
CA PHE A 184 -18.05 -2.43 -13.33
C PHE A 184 -18.86 -1.13 -13.42
N LYS A 185 -18.73 -0.36 -14.50
CA LYS A 185 -19.55 0.84 -14.75
C LYS A 185 -21.05 0.58 -14.80
N ASN A 186 -21.46 -0.66 -15.03
CA ASN A 186 -22.88 -1.05 -15.06
C ASN A 186 -23.37 -1.61 -13.71
N ILE A 187 -22.47 -1.84 -12.76
CA ILE A 187 -22.75 -2.52 -11.50
C ILE A 187 -23.12 -1.50 -10.42
N GLY A 188 -24.31 -1.61 -9.87
CA GLY A 188 -24.74 -0.84 -8.70
C GLY A 188 -24.33 -1.51 -7.38
N SER A 189 -24.45 -2.85 -7.29
CA SER A 189 -24.01 -3.58 -6.10
C SER A 189 -23.68 -5.04 -6.40
N ILE A 190 -22.84 -5.63 -5.53
CA ILE A 190 -22.51 -7.07 -5.52
C ILE A 190 -22.71 -7.56 -4.10
N LYS A 191 -23.60 -8.53 -3.90
CA LYS A 191 -23.87 -9.17 -2.61
C LYS A 191 -23.34 -10.59 -2.62
N SER A 192 -22.49 -10.93 -1.66
CA SER A 192 -22.01 -12.31 -1.48
C SER A 192 -23.14 -13.22 -0.97
N LEU A 193 -23.26 -14.38 -1.59
CA LEU A 193 -24.11 -15.48 -1.18
C LEU A 193 -23.27 -16.75 -0.86
N GLY A 194 -22.01 -16.56 -0.52
CA GLY A 194 -21.03 -17.61 -0.28
C GLY A 194 -20.30 -18.03 -1.57
N ASN A 195 -20.75 -19.09 -2.23
CA ASN A 195 -20.13 -19.57 -3.47
C ASN A 195 -20.74 -18.96 -4.75
N SER A 196 -21.48 -17.89 -4.61
CA SER A 196 -22.13 -17.14 -5.68
C SER A 196 -22.35 -15.70 -5.23
N SER A 197 -22.81 -14.87 -6.16
CA SER A 197 -23.12 -13.46 -5.90
C SER A 197 -24.42 -13.05 -6.56
N LEU A 198 -25.15 -12.16 -5.91
CA LEU A 198 -26.24 -11.40 -6.52
C LEU A 198 -25.67 -10.04 -6.95
N VAL A 199 -25.61 -9.83 -8.25
CA VAL A 199 -25.12 -8.59 -8.88
C VAL A 199 -26.35 -7.78 -9.33
N THR A 200 -26.50 -6.57 -8.79
CA THR A 200 -27.58 -5.65 -9.19
C THR A 200 -26.97 -4.55 -10.06
N LEU A 201 -27.46 -4.42 -11.27
CA LEU A 201 -27.05 -3.39 -12.21
C LEU A 201 -27.66 -2.03 -11.87
N HIS A 202 -27.09 -0.93 -12.36
CA HIS A 202 -27.68 0.40 -12.23
C HIS A 202 -29.07 0.50 -12.86
N SER A 203 -29.40 -0.36 -13.83
CA SER A 203 -30.74 -0.50 -14.42
C SER A 203 -31.78 -1.14 -13.49
N GLY A 204 -31.36 -1.67 -12.33
CA GLY A 204 -32.19 -2.44 -11.42
C GLY A 204 -32.30 -3.92 -11.77
N ARG A 205 -31.71 -4.39 -12.88
CA ARG A 205 -31.67 -5.81 -13.22
C ARG A 205 -30.76 -6.57 -12.26
N GLU A 206 -31.22 -7.70 -11.78
CA GLU A 206 -30.47 -8.62 -10.92
C GLU A 206 -29.94 -9.81 -11.71
N LEU A 207 -28.67 -10.16 -11.45
CA LEU A 207 -27.95 -11.28 -12.05
C LEU A 207 -27.45 -12.19 -10.92
N TYR A 208 -27.88 -13.45 -10.92
CA TYR A 208 -27.29 -14.45 -10.04
C TYR A 208 -26.08 -15.08 -10.74
N MET A 209 -24.89 -14.78 -10.23
CA MET A 209 -23.62 -15.16 -10.85
C MET A 209 -22.84 -16.13 -9.97
N TRP A 210 -22.17 -17.10 -10.59
CA TRP A 210 -21.37 -18.13 -9.92
C TRP A 210 -20.23 -18.62 -10.82
N GLY A 211 -19.35 -19.48 -10.30
CA GLY A 211 -18.43 -20.31 -11.09
C GLY A 211 -17.04 -19.72 -11.32
N GLU A 212 -16.88 -18.39 -11.37
CA GLU A 212 -15.58 -17.72 -11.54
C GLU A 212 -15.15 -17.06 -10.22
N ASN A 213 -13.85 -16.79 -10.10
CA ASN A 213 -13.24 -16.21 -8.87
C ASN A 213 -13.82 -14.85 -8.49
N ASP A 214 -14.26 -14.03 -9.44
CA ASP A 214 -14.81 -12.71 -9.16
C ASP A 214 -16.06 -12.72 -8.30
N VAL A 215 -16.81 -13.82 -8.31
CA VAL A 215 -18.15 -13.91 -7.73
C VAL A 215 -18.32 -15.00 -6.69
N ASN A 216 -17.24 -15.61 -6.21
CA ASN A 216 -17.30 -16.73 -5.26
C ASN A 216 -16.12 -16.73 -4.26
N ALA A 217 -16.07 -17.77 -3.41
CA ALA A 217 -15.10 -17.93 -2.33
C ALA A 217 -13.63 -18.10 -2.79
N THR A 218 -13.38 -18.26 -4.08
CA THR A 218 -12.01 -18.29 -4.62
C THR A 218 -11.46 -16.90 -4.98
N ASN A 219 -12.25 -15.84 -4.73
CA ASN A 219 -11.82 -14.46 -4.85
C ASN A 219 -10.59 -14.21 -3.97
N ARG A 220 -9.54 -13.65 -4.56
CA ARG A 220 -8.23 -13.41 -3.92
C ARG A 220 -8.26 -12.32 -2.86
N GLY A 221 -9.32 -11.53 -2.81
CA GLY A 221 -9.56 -10.43 -1.89
C GLY A 221 -9.98 -9.15 -2.60
N ILE A 222 -10.61 -8.28 -1.84
CA ILE A 222 -11.08 -6.97 -2.29
C ILE A 222 -10.24 -5.91 -1.58
N ALA A 223 -9.34 -5.25 -2.32
CA ALA A 223 -8.55 -4.16 -1.75
C ALA A 223 -9.30 -2.82 -1.84
N ILE A 224 -9.28 -2.07 -0.75
CA ILE A 224 -9.90 -0.76 -0.64
C ILE A 224 -8.83 0.25 -0.21
N ASN A 225 -8.56 1.24 -1.05
CA ASN A 225 -7.68 2.35 -0.71
C ASN A 225 -8.48 3.45 -0.01
N LEU A 226 -8.24 3.60 1.31
CA LEU A 226 -8.86 4.62 2.13
C LEU A 226 -7.91 5.81 2.29
N PRO A 227 -8.32 7.05 1.99
CA PRO A 227 -7.44 8.22 2.02
C PRO A 227 -6.75 8.45 3.38
N SER A 228 -7.45 8.22 4.50
CA SER A 228 -6.98 8.54 5.86
C SER A 228 -6.53 7.33 6.69
N VAL A 229 -6.64 6.12 6.17
CA VAL A 229 -6.26 4.89 6.90
C VAL A 229 -5.11 4.17 6.23
N GLY A 230 -5.17 4.04 4.91
CA GLY A 230 -4.24 3.22 4.14
C GLY A 230 -4.97 2.30 3.17
N GLN A 231 -4.47 1.09 2.98
CA GLN A 231 -5.15 0.06 2.22
C GLN A 231 -5.70 -1.00 3.17
N VAL A 232 -6.93 -1.43 2.89
CA VAL A 232 -7.57 -2.56 3.57
C VAL A 232 -7.85 -3.61 2.51
N ILE A 233 -7.55 -4.88 2.81
CA ILE A 233 -7.89 -6.01 1.93
C ILE A 233 -8.87 -6.91 2.69
N VAL A 234 -10.06 -7.04 2.14
CA VAL A 234 -11.14 -7.86 2.70
C VAL A 234 -11.15 -9.21 2.01
N GLY A 235 -10.95 -10.28 2.77
CA GLY A 235 -11.12 -11.64 2.26
C GLY A 235 -12.60 -11.95 1.98
N TRP A 236 -12.88 -12.82 1.00
CA TRP A 236 -14.24 -13.14 0.57
C TRP A 236 -15.14 -13.63 1.71
N HIS A 237 -14.59 -14.36 2.66
CA HIS A 237 -15.34 -14.86 3.82
C HIS A 237 -16.01 -13.74 4.63
N ASP A 238 -15.35 -12.57 4.72
CA ASP A 238 -15.83 -11.42 5.48
C ASP A 238 -16.52 -10.37 4.59
N PHE A 239 -16.48 -10.57 3.27
CA PHE A 239 -17.19 -9.72 2.33
C PHE A 239 -18.70 -10.00 2.36
N LYS A 240 -19.50 -8.95 2.55
CA LYS A 240 -20.98 -9.02 2.54
C LYS A 240 -21.60 -8.36 1.32
N LEU A 241 -21.19 -7.11 1.09
CA LEU A 241 -21.84 -6.27 0.09
C LEU A 241 -20.87 -5.20 -0.40
N PHE A 242 -20.80 -5.03 -1.70
CA PHE A 242 -20.23 -3.87 -2.37
C PHE A 242 -21.36 -3.00 -2.93
N ARG A 243 -21.23 -1.66 -2.75
CA ARG A 243 -22.07 -0.67 -3.45
C ARG A 243 -21.17 0.30 -4.20
N SER A 244 -21.41 0.42 -5.49
CA SER A 244 -20.79 1.46 -6.31
C SER A 244 -21.23 2.84 -5.86
N ILE A 245 -20.31 3.78 -5.83
CA ILE A 245 -20.58 5.19 -5.58
C ILE A 245 -19.90 6.06 -6.63
N PRO A 246 -20.40 7.27 -6.91
CA PRO A 246 -19.71 8.26 -7.71
C PRO A 246 -18.33 8.63 -7.12
N LEU A 247 -17.34 8.85 -8.00
CA LEU A 247 -15.96 9.13 -7.60
C LEU A 247 -15.84 10.43 -6.80
N ASP A 248 -16.65 11.43 -7.12
CA ASP A 248 -16.72 12.73 -6.43
C ASP A 248 -17.17 12.66 -4.96
N GLN A 249 -17.74 11.53 -4.56
CA GLN A 249 -18.04 11.26 -3.15
C GLN A 249 -16.81 10.83 -2.32
N LEU A 250 -15.67 10.62 -2.98
CA LEU A 250 -14.40 10.35 -2.34
C LEU A 250 -13.52 11.61 -2.37
N ASN A 251 -13.03 12.02 -1.21
CA ASN A 251 -12.01 13.06 -1.14
C ASN A 251 -10.64 12.43 -1.41
N LEU A 252 -10.33 12.21 -2.70
CA LEU A 252 -9.11 11.55 -3.12
C LEU A 252 -7.95 12.53 -3.18
N PRO A 253 -6.77 12.18 -2.62
CA PRO A 253 -5.61 13.02 -2.73
C PRO A 253 -5.09 13.06 -4.17
N VAL A 254 -4.78 14.25 -4.66
CA VAL A 254 -4.01 14.46 -5.89
C VAL A 254 -2.51 14.38 -5.60
N TYR A 255 -1.68 14.38 -6.65
CA TYR A 255 -0.22 14.22 -6.47
C TYR A 255 0.38 15.22 -5.48
N ASP A 256 -0.03 16.48 -5.53
CA ASP A 256 0.54 17.55 -4.70
C ASP A 256 0.12 17.48 -3.23
N ASP A 257 -0.92 16.71 -2.88
CA ASP A 257 -1.31 16.44 -1.49
C ASP A 257 -0.35 15.49 -0.76
N PHE A 258 0.51 14.80 -1.51
CA PHE A 258 1.55 13.97 -0.91
C PHE A 258 2.77 14.82 -0.59
N ALA A 259 2.93 15.15 0.68
CA ALA A 259 4.06 15.93 1.18
C ALA A 259 5.40 15.17 1.07
N ALA A 260 6.50 15.93 1.14
CA ALA A 260 7.82 15.34 1.33
C ALA A 260 7.85 14.51 2.63
N PRO A 261 8.40 13.28 2.60
CA PRO A 261 8.42 12.40 3.75
C PRO A 261 9.28 12.94 4.88
N VAL A 262 8.87 12.63 6.10
CA VAL A 262 9.63 12.95 7.31
C VAL A 262 10.00 11.67 8.05
N ARG A 263 11.10 11.72 8.79
CA ARG A 263 11.50 10.59 9.64
C ARG A 263 10.49 10.39 10.77
N LEU A 264 10.28 9.11 11.13
CA LEU A 264 9.47 8.78 12.29
C LEU A 264 10.09 9.45 13.53
N PHE A 265 9.27 10.16 14.28
CA PHE A 265 9.66 10.78 15.55
C PHE A 265 8.64 10.43 16.62
N GLY A 266 9.14 10.10 17.83
CA GLY A 266 8.23 9.67 18.87
C GLY A 266 8.92 9.30 20.17
N ARG A 267 8.14 8.67 21.04
CA ARG A 267 8.57 8.18 22.34
C ARG A 267 8.28 6.69 22.48
N VAL A 268 9.28 5.96 22.93
CA VAL A 268 9.16 4.55 23.31
C VAL A 268 9.13 4.46 24.83
N GLU A 269 8.05 3.96 25.40
CA GLU A 269 7.96 3.54 26.79
C GLU A 269 8.26 2.05 26.89
N THR A 270 9.25 1.70 27.67
CA THR A 270 9.60 0.30 27.91
C THR A 270 8.81 -0.28 29.10
N ARG A 271 8.73 -1.63 29.18
CA ARG A 271 8.02 -2.31 30.28
C ARG A 271 8.64 -2.07 31.65
N ASN A 272 9.94 -1.72 31.72
CA ASN A 272 10.60 -1.32 32.96
C ASN A 272 10.53 0.20 33.26
N GLY A 273 9.70 0.93 32.53
CA GLY A 273 9.39 2.34 32.79
C GLY A 273 10.37 3.36 32.21
N ARG A 274 11.37 2.93 31.40
CA ARG A 274 12.23 3.91 30.70
C ARG A 274 11.43 4.62 29.60
N LEU A 275 11.64 5.93 29.49
CA LEU A 275 11.11 6.76 28.40
C LEU A 275 12.25 7.18 27.48
N LEU A 276 12.15 6.84 26.21
CA LEU A 276 13.14 7.13 25.19
C LEU A 276 12.46 7.94 24.07
N GLU A 277 12.96 9.15 23.83
CA GLU A 277 12.40 10.06 22.82
C GLU A 277 13.44 10.35 21.74
N GLY A 278 13.03 10.37 20.48
CA GLY A 278 13.92 10.64 19.37
C GLY A 278 13.36 10.25 18.02
N VAL A 279 14.23 10.19 17.04
CA VAL A 279 13.93 9.62 15.72
C VAL A 279 13.91 8.11 15.84
N LEU A 280 12.87 7.48 15.30
CA LEU A 280 12.64 6.05 15.42
C LEU A 280 12.93 5.32 14.12
N VAL A 281 13.39 4.08 14.25
CA VAL A 281 13.32 3.05 13.21
C VAL A 281 12.53 1.90 13.80
N TYR A 282 11.38 1.65 13.23
CA TYR A 282 10.45 0.62 13.66
C TYR A 282 10.77 -0.69 12.96
N ASP A 283 10.65 -1.81 13.65
CA ASP A 283 10.96 -3.17 13.16
C ASP A 283 12.34 -3.27 12.48
N LEU A 284 13.27 -2.37 12.85
CA LEU A 284 14.58 -2.18 12.23
C LEU A 284 14.51 -1.94 10.70
N ASP A 285 13.37 -1.55 10.19
CA ASP A 285 13.10 -1.43 8.76
C ASP A 285 12.42 -0.11 8.37
N GLU A 286 11.33 0.28 9.04
CA GLU A 286 10.57 1.49 8.73
C GLU A 286 11.11 2.69 9.49
N ALA A 287 11.50 3.72 8.75
CA ALA A 287 12.07 4.95 9.28
C ALA A 287 11.32 6.22 8.88
N MET A 288 10.42 6.12 7.90
CA MET A 288 9.75 7.26 7.29
C MET A 288 8.22 7.17 7.46
N ASP A 289 7.59 8.30 7.53
CA ASP A 289 6.15 8.44 7.81
C ASP A 289 5.22 7.90 6.71
N PHE A 290 5.74 7.71 5.49
CA PHE A 290 4.99 7.14 4.37
C PHE A 290 5.09 5.63 4.28
N GLU A 291 6.09 4.99 4.92
CA GLU A 291 6.21 3.53 4.97
C GLU A 291 5.02 2.93 5.69
N LEU A 292 4.75 1.66 5.47
CA LEU A 292 3.50 1.02 5.88
C LEU A 292 3.74 0.07 7.05
N LEU A 293 2.85 0.11 8.01
CA LEU A 293 2.70 -0.93 9.04
C LEU A 293 1.69 -1.95 8.53
N ASP A 294 2.10 -3.20 8.47
CA ASP A 294 1.29 -4.32 8.01
C ASP A 294 0.72 -5.13 9.20
N GLY A 295 -0.57 -5.48 9.11
CA GLY A 295 -1.22 -6.27 10.14
C GLY A 295 -2.58 -6.81 9.71
N GLN A 296 -3.13 -7.77 10.47
CA GLN A 296 -4.44 -8.35 10.20
C GLN A 296 -5.33 -8.33 11.44
N ASN A 297 -6.63 -8.15 11.20
CA ASN A 297 -7.69 -8.43 12.17
C ASN A 297 -8.69 -9.39 11.53
N GLY A 298 -8.74 -10.65 12.00
CA GLY A 298 -9.47 -11.70 11.31
C GLY A 298 -8.88 -11.95 9.90
N ASN A 299 -9.74 -11.95 8.88
CA ASN A 299 -9.32 -12.08 7.47
C ASN A 299 -9.18 -10.72 6.76
N ILE A 300 -9.14 -9.63 7.52
CA ILE A 300 -8.95 -8.29 6.99
C ILE A 300 -7.51 -7.86 7.21
N SER A 301 -6.79 -7.61 6.12
CA SER A 301 -5.42 -7.11 6.14
C SER A 301 -5.41 -5.59 6.06
N TYR A 302 -4.50 -4.97 6.80
CA TYR A 302 -4.31 -3.52 6.86
C TYR A 302 -2.88 -3.19 6.48
N ARG A 303 -2.71 -2.17 5.64
CA ARG A 303 -1.42 -1.56 5.26
C ARG A 303 -1.52 -0.07 5.56
N ILE A 304 -0.98 0.34 6.70
CA ILE A 304 -1.23 1.66 7.30
C ILE A 304 0.02 2.53 7.23
N PRO A 305 0.04 3.64 6.46
CA PRO A 305 1.13 4.59 6.51
C PRO A 305 1.39 5.10 7.93
N PHE A 306 2.65 5.11 8.37
CA PHE A 306 3.02 5.54 9.72
C PHE A 306 2.53 6.95 10.07
N LYS A 307 2.40 7.84 9.09
CA LYS A 307 1.84 9.19 9.30
C LYS A 307 0.44 9.20 9.92
N TYR A 308 -0.32 8.12 9.76
CA TYR A 308 -1.65 8.01 10.37
C TYR A 308 -1.64 7.38 11.75
N LEU A 309 -0.56 6.72 12.15
CA LEU A 309 -0.41 6.12 13.47
C LEU A 309 -0.12 7.18 14.54
N ARG A 310 -0.69 6.99 15.72
CA ARG A 310 -0.47 7.82 16.91
C ARG A 310 0.08 7.02 18.07
N LYS A 311 -0.42 5.79 18.24
CA LYS A 311 0.05 4.90 19.32
C LYS A 311 0.14 3.47 18.81
N ILE A 312 1.12 2.74 19.31
CA ILE A 312 1.34 1.31 19.05
C ILE A 312 1.61 0.67 20.40
N GLU A 313 0.80 -0.31 20.82
CA GLU A 313 0.95 -1.03 22.10
C GLU A 313 0.93 -2.54 21.88
N PRO A 314 2.07 -3.25 22.01
CA PRO A 314 2.09 -4.71 22.02
C PRO A 314 1.26 -5.26 23.20
N LYS A 315 0.18 -5.98 22.91
CA LYS A 315 -0.68 -6.58 23.95
C LYS A 315 -0.16 -7.94 24.40
N ASN A 316 0.33 -8.72 23.45
CA ASN A 316 0.95 -10.02 23.70
C ASN A 316 1.84 -10.41 22.50
N TYR A 317 2.28 -11.66 22.43
CA TYR A 317 3.13 -12.15 21.35
C TYR A 317 2.44 -12.26 19.97
N LYS A 318 1.09 -12.21 19.92
CA LYS A 318 0.30 -12.33 18.68
C LYS A 318 -0.32 -11.04 18.23
N TYR A 319 -0.58 -10.10 19.12
CA TYR A 319 -1.41 -8.94 18.83
C TYR A 319 -0.83 -7.65 19.36
N THR A 320 -0.98 -6.61 18.57
CA THR A 320 -0.65 -5.22 18.88
C THR A 320 -1.89 -4.34 18.69
N TRP A 321 -2.19 -3.52 19.67
CA TRP A 321 -3.20 -2.48 19.56
C TRP A 321 -2.57 -1.23 18.94
N VAL A 322 -3.25 -0.62 17.98
CA VAL A 322 -2.83 0.62 17.33
C VAL A 322 -3.95 1.64 17.37
N LYS A 323 -3.59 2.90 17.57
CA LYS A 323 -4.48 4.05 17.46
C LYS A 323 -4.02 4.92 16.31
N LEU A 324 -4.96 5.22 15.40
CA LEU A 324 -4.75 6.09 14.27
C LEU A 324 -5.19 7.53 14.58
N SER A 325 -4.85 8.47 13.71
CA SER A 325 -5.52 9.78 13.66
C SER A 325 -7.01 9.58 13.36
N GLY A 326 -7.88 10.42 13.95
CA GLY A 326 -9.33 10.31 13.79
C GLY A 326 -10.00 9.27 14.69
N GLU A 327 -9.35 8.91 15.82
CA GLU A 327 -9.88 8.04 16.88
C GLU A 327 -10.15 6.58 16.45
N ILE A 328 -9.61 6.14 15.33
CA ILE A 328 -9.71 4.74 14.88
C ILE A 328 -8.74 3.90 15.71
N GLU A 329 -9.25 2.82 16.28
CA GLU A 329 -8.48 1.86 17.06
C GLU A 329 -8.60 0.46 16.44
N LEU A 330 -7.47 -0.23 16.32
CA LEU A 330 -7.40 -1.57 15.74
C LEU A 330 -6.57 -2.49 16.63
N VAL A 331 -6.92 -3.76 16.64
CA VAL A 331 -6.08 -4.82 17.20
C VAL A 331 -5.60 -5.68 16.04
N LEU A 332 -4.31 -5.61 15.75
CA LEU A 332 -3.68 -6.24 14.60
C LEU A 332 -2.78 -7.39 15.04
N GLY A 333 -2.68 -8.42 14.21
CA GLY A 333 -1.82 -9.58 14.42
C GLY A 333 -1.33 -10.16 13.10
N THR A 334 -0.81 -11.38 13.14
CA THR A 334 -0.39 -12.22 12.00
C THR A 334 0.91 -11.77 11.32
N MET A 335 1.08 -10.48 11.02
CA MET A 335 2.25 -9.95 10.32
C MET A 335 3.40 -9.64 11.28
N CYS A 336 4.64 -9.57 10.75
CA CYS A 336 5.85 -9.33 11.55
C CYS A 336 5.74 -8.06 12.36
N ASP A 337 5.35 -6.97 11.74
CA ASP A 337 5.30 -5.62 12.35
C ASP A 337 4.53 -5.57 13.67
N VAL A 338 3.55 -6.42 13.84
CA VAL A 338 2.59 -6.34 14.95
C VAL A 338 2.59 -7.57 15.86
N THR A 339 3.57 -8.47 15.70
CA THR A 339 3.70 -9.70 16.50
C THR A 339 5.06 -9.78 17.19
N ALA A 340 5.31 -10.88 17.91
CA ALA A 340 6.63 -11.15 18.51
C ALA A 340 7.76 -11.36 17.49
N ALA A 341 7.44 -11.43 16.20
CA ALA A 341 8.42 -11.50 15.12
C ALA A 341 9.05 -10.14 14.79
N ASN A 342 8.49 -9.04 15.32
CA ASN A 342 9.04 -7.70 15.18
C ASN A 342 10.45 -7.63 15.78
N ASP A 343 11.40 -7.11 15.02
CA ASP A 343 12.83 -7.03 15.38
C ASP A 343 13.15 -5.89 16.38
N GLY A 344 12.17 -5.10 16.80
CA GLY A 344 12.31 -4.06 17.80
C GLY A 344 12.47 -2.66 17.20
N VAL A 345 12.95 -1.73 18.01
CA VAL A 345 12.98 -0.30 17.67
C VAL A 345 14.35 0.30 17.97
N LEU A 346 14.93 1.02 17.01
CA LEU A 346 16.05 1.92 17.26
C LEU A 346 15.51 3.32 17.59
N VAL A 347 16.07 3.93 18.62
CA VAL A 347 15.76 5.30 19.06
C VAL A 347 17.04 6.13 18.96
N PHE A 348 17.03 7.09 18.04
CA PHE A 348 18.12 8.06 17.86
C PHE A 348 17.79 9.29 18.70
N ARG A 349 18.45 9.43 19.83
CA ARG A 349 18.22 10.50 20.80
C ARG A 349 18.98 11.78 20.46
N ALA A 350 18.54 12.91 20.99
CA ALA A 350 19.33 14.12 20.99
C ALA A 350 20.71 13.86 21.64
N GLY A 351 21.78 14.40 21.05
CA GLY A 351 23.17 14.14 21.52
C GLY A 351 23.85 12.95 20.87
N GLY A 352 23.19 12.25 19.93
CA GLY A 352 23.79 11.20 19.10
C GLY A 352 23.78 9.79 19.71
N GLU A 353 23.20 9.63 20.91
CA GLU A 353 23.02 8.31 21.52
C GLU A 353 21.99 7.51 20.70
N VAL A 354 22.30 6.24 20.38
CA VAL A 354 21.40 5.30 19.75
C VAL A 354 21.07 4.18 20.72
N VAL A 355 19.79 3.96 20.98
CA VAL A 355 19.30 2.92 21.90
C VAL A 355 18.45 1.93 21.13
N TYR A 356 18.77 0.64 21.27
CA TYR A 356 17.92 -0.44 20.78
C TYR A 356 16.96 -0.91 21.87
N VAL A 357 15.68 -1.07 21.52
CA VAL A 357 14.64 -1.62 22.37
C VAL A 357 14.07 -2.86 21.70
N ARG A 358 14.27 -4.04 22.30
CA ARG A 358 13.67 -5.29 21.81
C ARG A 358 12.16 -5.19 21.85
N TRP A 359 11.47 -5.74 20.87
CA TRP A 359 10.01 -5.69 20.80
C TRP A 359 9.33 -6.15 22.10
N ARG A 360 9.79 -7.26 22.67
CA ARG A 360 9.25 -7.78 23.94
C ARG A 360 9.37 -6.82 25.12
N ASP A 361 10.29 -5.85 25.06
CA ASP A 361 10.55 -4.87 26.11
C ASP A 361 9.74 -3.56 25.86
N VAL A 362 9.12 -3.42 24.68
CA VAL A 362 8.26 -2.29 24.36
C VAL A 362 6.94 -2.43 25.12
N LYS A 363 6.56 -1.38 25.84
CA LYS A 363 5.23 -1.23 26.43
C LYS A 363 4.32 -0.42 25.49
N ARG A 364 4.82 0.70 24.99
CA ARG A 364 4.09 1.61 24.10
C ARG A 364 5.03 2.45 23.26
N ILE A 365 4.61 2.75 22.05
CA ILE A 365 5.22 3.75 21.18
C ILE A 365 4.17 4.84 20.94
N GLU A 366 4.53 6.09 21.12
CA GLU A 366 3.75 7.27 20.74
C GLU A 366 4.45 7.96 19.58
N LEU A 367 3.73 8.17 18.47
CA LEU A 367 4.23 8.82 17.27
C LEU A 367 3.58 10.20 17.13
N TRP A 368 4.38 11.18 16.73
CA TRP A 368 3.87 12.51 16.36
C TRP A 368 4.66 13.11 15.22
N THR A 369 3.98 13.89 14.43
CA THR A 369 4.62 14.65 13.37
C THR A 369 5.42 15.78 14.03
N LYS A 370 6.73 15.83 13.80
CA LYS A 370 7.52 16.99 14.24
C LYS A 370 6.96 18.22 13.55
N VAL A 371 6.33 19.10 14.30
CA VAL A 371 6.07 20.46 13.82
C VAL A 371 7.46 21.04 13.54
N LYS A 372 7.67 21.54 12.32
CA LYS A 372 8.89 22.30 12.00
C LYS A 372 9.06 23.36 13.09
N GLN A 373 10.00 23.15 14.02
CA GLN A 373 10.56 24.26 14.74
C GLN A 373 11.37 25.02 13.67
N ASN A 374 10.88 26.20 13.31
CA ASN A 374 11.65 27.18 12.58
C ASN A 374 12.81 27.53 13.49
N ASP A 375 13.99 27.05 13.16
CA ASP A 375 15.27 27.61 13.62
C ASP A 375 15.60 28.83 12.76
#